data_95b026d827ddd8d708a93c942105e9de
#
_entry.id   95b026d827ddd8d708a93c942105e9de
#
_cell.length_a   1.000
_cell.length_b   1.000
_cell.length_c   1.000
_cell.angle_alpha   90.00
_cell.angle_beta   90.00
_cell.angle_gamma   90.00
#
_symmetry.space_group_name_H-M   'P 1'
#
loop_
_entity.id
_entity.type
_entity.pdbx_description
1 polymer ?
#
loop_
_entity_poly.entity_id
_entity_poly.type
_entity_poly.pdbx_seq_one_letter_code
_entity_poly.pdbx_strand_id
1 'polypeptide(L)'
;MSFAQRLASLIGQESVSGFARRVDLSEALIRKYLKGTEPSLSKANQIAIRANCSLEWLATGCGYLYRQAEVVDEQAFKMAYQYVTGQKLNEQEWPNQQQIIAGYQYLRAHKKADGFLDQEGMAAFISRSSLAAKNE
;
A
#
# COMPACT_ATOMS: atom_id res chain seq x y z
N MET A 1 -7.25 1.10 -15.36
CA MET A 1 -5.96 0.74 -15.98
C MET A 1 -5.87 -0.77 -16.16
N SER A 2 -5.36 -1.20 -17.33
CA SER A 2 -5.03 -2.61 -17.55
C SER A 2 -3.74 -3.01 -16.84
N PHE A 3 -3.48 -4.31 -16.74
CA PHE A 3 -2.20 -4.79 -16.22
C PHE A 3 -1.01 -4.20 -16.98
N ALA A 4 -1.09 -4.16 -18.32
CA ALA A 4 -0.02 -3.59 -19.14
C ALA A 4 0.25 -2.12 -18.80
N GLN A 5 -0.81 -1.35 -18.57
CA GLN A 5 -0.68 0.06 -18.18
C GLN A 5 -0.09 0.21 -16.77
N ARG A 6 -0.50 -0.65 -15.83
CA ARG A 6 0.09 -0.64 -14.49
C ARG A 6 1.56 -1.03 -14.53
N LEU A 7 1.91 -2.04 -15.34
CA LEU A 7 3.31 -2.44 -15.51
C LEU A 7 4.13 -1.30 -16.11
N ALA A 8 3.61 -0.63 -17.13
CA ALA A 8 4.28 0.53 -17.73
C ALA A 8 4.50 1.65 -16.70
N SER A 9 3.50 1.91 -15.86
CA SER A 9 3.61 2.88 -14.78
C SER A 9 4.69 2.48 -13.75
N LEU A 10 4.78 1.20 -13.43
CA LEU A 10 5.77 0.67 -12.49
C LEU A 10 7.20 0.79 -13.07
N ILE A 11 7.37 0.51 -14.35
CA ILE A 11 8.66 0.67 -15.02
C ILE A 11 9.10 2.13 -15.04
N GLY A 12 8.15 3.03 -15.26
CA GLY A 12 8.41 4.47 -15.27
C GLY A 12 9.43 4.85 -16.33
N GLN A 13 10.48 5.55 -15.91
CA GLN A 13 11.54 6.02 -16.81
C GLN A 13 12.68 5.01 -16.97
N GLU A 14 12.64 3.91 -16.24
CA GLU A 14 13.65 2.85 -16.39
C GLU A 14 13.52 2.18 -17.75
N SER A 15 14.65 1.68 -18.31
CA SER A 15 14.59 0.91 -19.54
C SER A 15 13.91 -0.44 -19.30
N VAL A 16 13.26 -0.99 -20.33
CA VAL A 16 12.65 -2.32 -20.24
C VAL A 16 13.71 -3.37 -19.89
N SER A 17 14.89 -3.26 -20.48
CA SER A 17 16.02 -4.15 -20.19
C SER A 17 16.45 -4.07 -18.73
N GLY A 18 16.56 -2.86 -18.17
CA GLY A 18 16.94 -2.65 -16.77
C GLY A 18 15.89 -3.20 -15.82
N PHE A 19 14.63 -2.95 -16.11
CA PHE A 19 13.52 -3.48 -15.29
C PHE A 19 13.50 -5.01 -15.34
N ALA A 20 13.67 -5.60 -16.51
CA ALA A 20 13.68 -7.06 -16.67
C ALA A 20 14.79 -7.70 -15.82
N ARG A 21 15.98 -7.12 -15.80
CA ARG A 21 17.07 -7.60 -14.95
C ARG A 21 16.73 -7.47 -13.48
N ARG A 22 16.12 -6.36 -13.10
CA ARG A 22 15.75 -6.10 -11.69
C ARG A 22 14.74 -7.13 -11.18
N VAL A 23 13.78 -7.55 -12.00
CA VAL A 23 12.76 -8.53 -11.61
C VAL A 23 13.15 -9.97 -11.99
N ASP A 24 14.31 -10.17 -12.58
CA ASP A 24 14.85 -11.48 -12.98
C ASP A 24 13.92 -12.21 -13.96
N LEU A 25 13.46 -11.48 -14.97
CA LEU A 25 12.70 -12.02 -16.10
C LEU A 25 13.34 -11.55 -17.39
N SER A 26 13.05 -12.26 -18.50
CA SER A 26 13.59 -11.86 -19.80
C SER A 26 12.95 -10.58 -20.30
N GLU A 27 13.71 -9.79 -21.03
CA GLU A 27 13.21 -8.58 -21.68
C GLU A 27 12.05 -8.89 -22.63
N ALA A 28 12.17 -10.00 -23.39
CA ALA A 28 11.13 -10.44 -24.31
C ALA A 28 9.80 -10.70 -23.57
N LEU A 29 9.87 -11.30 -22.38
CA LEU A 29 8.69 -11.58 -21.56
C LEU A 29 8.05 -10.28 -21.07
N ILE A 30 8.84 -9.34 -20.57
CA ILE A 30 8.34 -8.04 -20.13
C ILE A 30 7.64 -7.31 -21.30
N ARG A 31 8.24 -7.37 -22.49
CA ARG A 31 7.63 -6.76 -23.68
C ARG A 31 6.29 -7.40 -24.05
N LYS A 32 6.16 -8.72 -23.90
CA LYS A 32 4.88 -9.42 -24.10
C LYS A 32 3.82 -8.92 -23.12
N TYR A 33 4.19 -8.75 -21.86
CA TYR A 33 3.26 -8.22 -20.84
C TYR A 33 2.82 -6.80 -21.18
N LEU A 34 3.73 -5.96 -21.66
CA LEU A 34 3.39 -4.59 -22.06
C LEU A 34 2.45 -4.56 -23.26
N LYS A 35 2.44 -5.61 -24.08
CA LYS A 35 1.53 -5.75 -25.24
C LYS A 35 0.17 -6.35 -24.88
N GLY A 36 -0.03 -6.77 -23.63
CA GLY A 36 -1.32 -7.23 -23.15
C GLY A 36 -1.37 -8.68 -22.68
N THR A 37 -0.30 -9.46 -22.81
CA THR A 37 -0.24 -10.81 -22.25
C THR A 37 -0.19 -10.70 -20.73
N GLU A 38 -1.05 -11.45 -20.05
CA GLU A 38 -1.05 -11.46 -18.57
C GLU A 38 -0.07 -12.52 -18.06
N PRO A 39 0.67 -12.21 -16.98
CA PRO A 39 1.59 -13.17 -16.39
C PRO A 39 0.84 -14.23 -15.58
N SER A 40 1.50 -15.37 -15.34
CA SER A 40 1.06 -16.32 -14.34
C SER A 40 1.11 -15.65 -12.95
N LEU A 41 0.38 -16.22 -12.00
CA LEU A 41 0.38 -15.69 -10.63
C LEU A 41 1.80 -15.69 -10.03
N SER A 42 2.59 -16.74 -10.27
CA SER A 42 3.94 -16.82 -9.73
C SER A 42 4.87 -15.75 -10.32
N LYS A 43 4.74 -15.47 -11.61
CA LYS A 43 5.54 -14.42 -12.25
C LYS A 43 5.08 -13.02 -11.83
N ALA A 44 3.78 -12.82 -11.67
CA ALA A 44 3.25 -11.56 -11.14
C ALA A 44 3.76 -11.31 -9.72
N ASN A 45 3.77 -12.34 -8.87
CA ASN A 45 4.31 -12.25 -7.52
C ASN A 45 5.81 -11.96 -7.51
N GLN A 46 6.57 -12.57 -8.43
CA GLN A 46 8.00 -12.29 -8.58
C GLN A 46 8.23 -10.82 -8.93
N ILE A 47 7.47 -10.28 -9.87
CA ILE A 47 7.55 -8.85 -10.23
C ILE A 47 7.23 -8.00 -9.00
N ALA A 48 6.15 -8.32 -8.28
CA ALA A 48 5.74 -7.54 -7.11
C ALA A 48 6.82 -7.50 -6.04
N ILE A 49 7.40 -8.66 -5.70
CA ILE A 49 8.44 -8.74 -4.67
C ILE A 49 9.68 -7.97 -5.09
N ARG A 50 10.18 -8.21 -6.31
CA ARG A 50 11.45 -7.63 -6.76
C ARG A 50 11.35 -6.15 -7.10
N ALA A 51 10.17 -5.69 -7.51
CA ALA A 51 9.92 -4.26 -7.76
C ALA A 51 9.39 -3.52 -6.53
N ASN A 52 9.24 -4.21 -5.39
CA ASN A 52 8.71 -3.66 -4.15
C ASN A 52 7.33 -3.03 -4.33
N CYS A 53 6.47 -3.67 -5.11
CA CYS A 53 5.09 -3.22 -5.27
C CYS A 53 4.11 -4.21 -4.69
N SER A 54 2.88 -3.76 -4.47
CA SER A 54 1.80 -4.61 -3.99
C SER A 54 1.30 -5.51 -5.11
N LEU A 55 1.21 -6.81 -4.85
CA LEU A 55 0.62 -7.75 -5.81
C LEU A 55 -0.85 -7.41 -6.07
N GLU A 56 -1.60 -7.01 -5.03
CA GLU A 56 -2.98 -6.58 -5.19
C GLU A 56 -3.07 -5.41 -6.18
N TRP A 57 -2.23 -4.39 -5.99
CA TRP A 57 -2.22 -3.24 -6.89
C TRP A 57 -1.85 -3.65 -8.33
N LEU A 58 -0.82 -4.48 -8.47
CA LEU A 58 -0.36 -4.93 -9.79
C LEU A 58 -1.46 -5.72 -10.52
N ALA A 59 -2.20 -6.54 -9.80
CA ALA A 59 -3.25 -7.39 -10.36
C ALA A 59 -4.56 -6.63 -10.62
N THR A 60 -4.95 -5.71 -9.75
CA THR A 60 -6.28 -5.12 -9.75
C THR A 60 -6.31 -3.60 -9.88
N GLY A 61 -5.22 -2.93 -9.59
CA GLY A 61 -5.17 -1.47 -9.50
C GLY A 61 -5.69 -0.91 -8.19
N CYS A 62 -6.11 -1.77 -7.27
CA CYS A 62 -6.60 -1.36 -5.95
C CYS A 62 -5.48 -1.39 -4.93
N GLY A 63 -5.64 -0.60 -3.86
CA GLY A 63 -4.66 -0.53 -2.79
C GLY A 63 -3.48 0.38 -3.13
N TYR A 64 -2.41 0.21 -2.38
CA TYR A 64 -1.20 1.02 -2.55
C TYR A 64 -0.25 0.39 -3.56
N LEU A 65 0.44 1.23 -4.34
CA LEU A 65 1.43 0.78 -5.31
C LEU A 65 2.61 0.07 -4.63
N TYR A 66 3.18 0.66 -3.60
CA TYR A 66 4.35 0.11 -2.91
C TYR A 66 3.93 -0.72 -1.71
N ARG A 67 4.60 -1.86 -1.49
CA ARG A 67 4.30 -2.75 -0.37
C ARG A 67 4.44 -2.04 0.98
N GLN A 68 5.43 -1.17 1.10
CA GLN A 68 5.70 -0.43 2.33
C GLN A 68 4.71 0.69 2.60
N ALA A 69 3.90 1.07 1.60
CA ALA A 69 2.90 2.12 1.77
C ALA A 69 1.73 1.71 2.66
N GLU A 70 1.60 0.41 2.94
CA GLU A 70 0.60 -0.08 3.91
C GLU A 70 1.01 0.19 5.35
N VAL A 71 2.30 0.45 5.59
CA VAL A 71 2.82 0.81 6.91
C VAL A 71 2.81 2.32 7.01
N VAL A 72 2.09 2.84 8.02
CA VAL A 72 2.05 4.30 8.21
C VAL A 72 3.36 4.76 8.84
N ASP A 73 4.06 5.63 8.10
CA ASP A 73 5.23 6.33 8.60
C ASP A 73 4.73 7.51 9.44
N GLU A 74 4.92 7.41 10.77
CA GLU A 74 4.42 8.43 11.70
C GLU A 74 5.03 9.81 11.44
N GLN A 75 6.31 9.86 11.12
CA GLN A 75 6.98 11.12 10.84
C GLN A 75 6.42 11.78 9.58
N ALA A 76 6.23 10.99 8.52
CA ALA A 76 5.63 11.49 7.28
C ALA A 76 4.19 11.97 7.52
N PHE A 77 3.42 11.24 8.33
CA PHE A 77 2.06 11.64 8.68
C PHE A 77 2.04 12.98 9.41
N LYS A 78 2.93 13.17 10.39
CA LYS A 78 3.02 14.44 11.12
C LYS A 78 3.34 15.61 10.20
N MET A 79 4.27 15.43 9.26
CA MET A 79 4.63 16.47 8.30
C MET A 79 3.48 16.82 7.38
N ALA A 80 2.76 15.81 6.88
CA ALA A 80 1.60 16.02 6.01
C ALA A 80 0.47 16.73 6.76
N TYR A 81 0.19 16.30 7.99
CA TYR A 81 -0.82 16.91 8.84
C TYR A 81 -0.50 18.40 9.07
N GLN A 82 0.75 18.70 9.43
CA GLN A 82 1.17 20.08 9.68
C GLN A 82 1.01 20.95 8.43
N TYR A 83 1.36 20.42 7.27
CA TYR A 83 1.24 21.15 6.00
C TYR A 83 -0.23 21.48 5.69
N VAL A 84 -1.11 20.49 5.80
CA VAL A 84 -2.52 20.64 5.41
C VAL A 84 -3.28 21.54 6.38
N THR A 85 -3.06 21.38 7.69
CA THR A 85 -3.79 22.13 8.72
C THR A 85 -3.11 23.44 9.09
N GLY A 86 -1.84 23.62 8.74
CA GLY A 86 -1.01 24.74 9.20
C GLY A 86 -0.70 24.69 10.69
N GLN A 87 -1.00 23.58 11.35
CA GLN A 87 -0.80 23.43 12.79
C GLN A 87 0.13 22.26 13.08
N LYS A 88 1.07 22.51 13.99
CA LYS A 88 1.95 21.45 14.46
C LYS A 88 1.21 20.56 15.43
N LEU A 89 1.27 19.24 15.23
CA LEU A 89 0.74 18.28 16.19
C LEU A 89 1.49 18.41 17.52
N ASN A 90 0.74 18.65 18.60
CA ASN A 90 1.33 18.63 19.92
C ASN A 90 1.31 17.22 20.51
N GLU A 91 2.09 17.00 21.57
CA GLU A 91 2.19 15.69 22.19
C GLU A 91 0.87 15.21 22.79
N GLN A 92 -0.01 16.13 23.15
CA GLN A 92 -1.31 15.79 23.75
C GLN A 92 -2.32 15.32 22.69
N GLU A 93 -2.20 15.78 21.46
CA GLU A 93 -3.08 15.39 20.35
C GLU A 93 -2.62 14.11 19.66
N TRP A 94 -1.34 13.78 19.79
CA TRP A 94 -0.77 12.64 19.07
C TRP A 94 -1.45 11.30 19.38
N PRO A 95 -1.85 10.99 20.65
CA PRO A 95 -2.55 9.74 20.90
C PRO A 95 -3.85 9.59 20.11
N ASN A 96 -4.60 10.70 19.91
CA ASN A 96 -5.80 10.66 19.09
C ASN A 96 -5.48 10.38 17.63
N GLN A 97 -4.41 10.96 17.12
CA GLN A 97 -3.97 10.73 15.75
C GLN A 97 -3.50 9.28 15.55
N GLN A 98 -2.84 8.70 16.55
CA GLN A 98 -2.47 7.28 16.53
C GLN A 98 -3.70 6.38 16.44
N GLN A 99 -4.77 6.70 17.16
CA GLN A 99 -6.02 5.96 17.10
C GLN A 99 -6.66 6.04 15.72
N ILE A 100 -6.61 7.22 15.08
CA ILE A 100 -7.11 7.39 13.72
C ILE A 100 -6.31 6.50 12.75
N ILE A 101 -5.00 6.52 12.85
CA ILE A 101 -4.13 5.68 12.02
C ILE A 101 -4.43 4.20 12.24
N ALA A 102 -4.54 3.76 13.50
CA ALA A 102 -4.84 2.37 13.84
C ALA A 102 -6.21 1.95 13.32
N GLY A 103 -7.21 2.81 13.44
CA GLY A 103 -8.55 2.56 12.90
C GLY A 103 -8.53 2.43 11.38
N TYR A 104 -7.82 3.32 10.71
CA TYR A 104 -7.67 3.26 9.25
C TYR A 104 -7.01 1.95 8.81
N GLN A 105 -5.93 1.56 9.48
CA GLN A 105 -5.23 0.31 9.17
C GLN A 105 -6.14 -0.90 9.39
N TYR A 106 -6.91 -0.90 10.48
CA TYR A 106 -7.88 -1.97 10.75
C TYR A 106 -8.91 -2.08 9.63
N LEU A 107 -9.53 -0.96 9.26
CA LEU A 107 -10.53 -0.94 8.19
C LEU A 107 -9.96 -1.44 6.87
N ARG A 108 -8.74 -1.05 6.55
CA ARG A 108 -8.06 -1.48 5.32
C ARG A 108 -7.80 -2.99 5.33
N ALA A 109 -7.31 -3.51 6.46
CA ALA A 109 -6.96 -4.92 6.58
C ALA A 109 -8.19 -5.83 6.52
N HIS A 110 -9.36 -5.35 6.94
CA HIS A 110 -10.59 -6.14 7.03
C HIS A 110 -11.64 -5.73 5.99
N LYS A 111 -11.25 -4.93 5.00
CA LYS A 111 -12.14 -4.53 3.92
C LYS A 111 -12.53 -5.74 3.08
N LYS A 112 -13.84 -5.93 2.87
CA LYS A 112 -14.36 -7.02 2.07
C LYS A 112 -14.34 -6.68 0.57
N ALA A 113 -14.44 -7.71 -0.27
CA ALA A 113 -14.39 -7.55 -1.72
C ALA A 113 -15.50 -6.66 -2.27
N ASP A 114 -16.66 -6.60 -1.58
CA ASP A 114 -17.78 -5.73 -1.96
C ASP A 114 -17.61 -4.27 -1.50
N GLY A 115 -16.50 -3.96 -0.84
CA GLY A 115 -16.22 -2.63 -0.33
C GLY A 115 -16.67 -2.37 1.10
N PHE A 116 -17.28 -3.38 1.76
CA PHE A 116 -17.75 -3.23 3.14
C PHE A 116 -16.58 -2.99 4.09
N LEU A 117 -16.75 -2.00 4.97
CA LEU A 117 -15.79 -1.63 6.00
C LEU A 117 -16.36 -1.99 7.37
N ASP A 118 -15.59 -2.76 8.17
CA ASP A 118 -16.02 -3.28 9.46
C ASP A 118 -15.85 -2.23 10.57
N GLN A 119 -16.82 -1.33 10.67
CA GLN A 119 -16.80 -0.25 11.65
C GLN A 119 -16.89 -0.76 13.09
N GLU A 120 -17.70 -1.78 13.34
CA GLU A 120 -17.87 -2.35 14.68
C GLU A 120 -16.58 -2.99 15.17
N GLY A 121 -15.92 -3.77 14.31
CA GLY A 121 -14.63 -4.38 14.64
C GLY A 121 -13.54 -3.35 14.87
N MET A 122 -13.53 -2.28 14.08
CA MET A 122 -12.60 -1.16 14.27
C MET A 122 -12.81 -0.51 15.65
N ALA A 123 -14.05 -0.22 16.03
CA ALA A 123 -14.36 0.39 17.31
C ALA A 123 -13.89 -0.48 18.48
N ALA A 124 -14.14 -1.78 18.41
CA ALA A 124 -13.68 -2.74 19.41
C ALA A 124 -12.14 -2.79 19.49
N PHE A 125 -11.48 -2.77 18.32
CA PHE A 125 -10.02 -2.78 18.25
C PHE A 125 -9.41 -1.54 18.90
N ILE A 126 -9.93 -0.36 18.58
CA ILE A 126 -9.46 0.91 19.14
C ILE A 126 -9.65 0.93 20.67
N SER A 127 -10.82 0.46 21.16
CA SER A 127 -11.10 0.41 22.60
C SER A 127 -10.12 -0.48 23.34
N ARG A 128 -9.81 -1.66 22.80
CA ARG A 128 -8.84 -2.58 23.40
C ARG A 128 -7.43 -2.00 23.39
N SER A 129 -7.05 -1.34 22.32
CA SER A 129 -5.73 -0.71 22.20
C SER A 129 -5.56 0.43 23.20
N SER A 130 -6.62 1.24 23.40
CA SER A 130 -6.61 2.33 24.39
C SER A 130 -6.50 1.81 25.83
N LEU A 131 -7.20 0.70 26.13
CA LEU A 131 -7.13 0.08 27.47
C LEU A 131 -5.74 -0.52 27.73
N ALA A 132 -5.13 -1.16 26.73
CA ALA A 132 -3.79 -1.70 26.86
C ALA A 132 -2.76 -0.59 27.12
N ALA A 133 -2.89 0.56 26.44
CA ALA A 133 -2.00 1.70 26.64
C ALA A 133 -2.12 2.32 28.04
N LYS A 134 -3.32 2.28 28.64
CA LYS A 134 -3.56 2.83 29.98
C LYS A 134 -3.02 1.96 31.10
N ASN A 135 -2.76 0.67 30.83
CA ASN A 135 -2.28 -0.29 31.82
C ASN A 135 -0.75 -0.41 31.83
N GLU A 136 -0.08 0.31 30.97
CA GLU A 136 1.38 0.43 30.96
C GLU A 136 1.83 1.66 31.74
#